data_c9d527615c9a42acb3a69f2c45b6081b
#
_entry.id   c9d527615c9a42acb3a69f2c45b6081b
#
_cell.length_a   1.000
_cell.length_b   1.000
_cell.length_c   1.000
_cell.angle_alpha   90.00
_cell.angle_beta   90.00
_cell.angle_gamma   90.00
#
_symmetry.space_group_name_H-M   'P 1'
#
loop_
_entity.id
_entity.type
_entity.pdbx_description
1 polymer ?
#
loop_
_entity_poly.entity_id
_entity_poly.type
_entity_poly.pdbx_seq_one_letter_code
_entity_poly.pdbx_strand_id
1 'polypeptide(L)'
;MIHAYDKNYLTAAQKCLARMLDYMVNDLQYPLETVWNWFLMSEISHRFELGDSTILAGTSGVELARRVLEQAGEPEPVRKASYAYDRSLEYWTGWAIAYYQWDTGLRFSEIEQAVPISKVRMLYTPYHEMDVRQFADKMNELYRAAKPETNLKSLRTLAEMSQSELARQAEIPCAPSSNMSNARKTLTRRKGKPCCAWHVSCIAV
;
A
#
# COMPACT_ATOMS: atom_id res chain seq x y z
N MET A 1 2.67 5.91 -14.64
CA MET A 1 2.37 5.24 -13.36
C MET A 1 0.88 5.42 -13.14
N ILE A 2 0.16 4.38 -12.74
CA ILE A 2 -1.28 4.47 -12.46
C ILE A 2 -1.39 4.60 -10.95
N HIS A 3 -1.91 5.72 -10.48
CA HIS A 3 -2.15 5.95 -9.05
C HIS A 3 -3.42 5.20 -8.59
N ALA A 4 -3.53 4.95 -7.27
CA ALA A 4 -4.65 4.18 -6.71
C ALA A 4 -6.02 4.84 -6.98
N TYR A 5 -6.08 6.17 -6.95
CA TYR A 5 -7.30 6.95 -7.18
C TYR A 5 -6.96 8.36 -7.69
N ASP A 6 -7.99 9.15 -8.04
CA ASP A 6 -7.84 10.51 -8.58
C ASP A 6 -7.05 11.42 -7.61
N LYS A 7 -6.09 12.17 -8.15
CA LYS A 7 -5.23 13.10 -7.41
C LYS A 7 -6.01 14.14 -6.60
N ASN A 8 -7.20 14.50 -7.04
CA ASN A 8 -8.04 15.47 -6.32
C ASN A 8 -8.40 15.02 -4.91
N TYR A 9 -8.44 13.70 -4.66
CA TYR A 9 -8.70 13.14 -3.34
C TYR A 9 -7.46 12.98 -2.47
N LEU A 10 -6.25 13.06 -3.04
CA LEU A 10 -5.00 12.78 -2.32
C LEU A 10 -4.84 13.61 -1.04
N THR A 11 -5.04 14.92 -1.13
CA THR A 11 -4.87 15.81 0.04
C THR A 11 -5.89 15.49 1.15
N ALA A 12 -7.11 15.13 0.79
CA ALA A 12 -8.14 14.75 1.77
C ALA A 12 -7.80 13.40 2.41
N ALA A 13 -7.42 12.41 1.61
CA ALA A 13 -6.98 11.09 2.06
C ALA A 13 -5.80 11.17 3.03
N GLN A 14 -4.76 11.93 2.67
CA GLN A 14 -3.60 12.16 3.52
C GLN A 14 -4.00 12.77 4.87
N LYS A 15 -4.84 13.84 4.87
CA LYS A 15 -5.30 14.48 6.11
C LYS A 15 -6.18 13.55 6.94
N CYS A 16 -7.01 12.76 6.30
CA CYS A 16 -7.92 11.83 6.96
C CYS A 16 -7.15 10.74 7.72
N LEU A 17 -6.24 10.04 7.04
CA LEU A 17 -5.43 8.98 7.65
C LEU A 17 -4.45 9.54 8.70
N ALA A 18 -3.83 10.68 8.42
CA ALA A 18 -2.96 11.39 9.36
C ALA A 18 -3.68 11.72 10.67
N ARG A 19 -4.87 12.30 10.57
CA ARG A 19 -5.63 12.70 11.77
C ARG A 19 -6.22 11.49 12.51
N MET A 20 -6.54 10.41 11.80
CA MET A 20 -6.95 9.16 12.44
C MET A 20 -5.84 8.63 13.34
N LEU A 21 -4.61 8.45 12.83
CA LEU A 21 -3.49 7.95 13.62
C LEU A 21 -3.15 8.89 14.78
N ASP A 22 -3.07 10.18 14.51
CA ASP A 22 -2.77 11.18 15.52
C ASP A 22 -3.79 11.14 16.68
N TYR A 23 -5.09 11.12 16.39
CA TYR A 23 -6.14 11.05 17.38
C TYR A 23 -6.09 9.76 18.21
N MET A 24 -5.95 8.61 17.55
CA MET A 24 -5.96 7.33 18.26
C MET A 24 -4.71 7.14 19.13
N VAL A 25 -3.54 7.60 18.67
CA VAL A 25 -2.31 7.44 19.46
C VAL A 25 -2.13 8.54 20.49
N ASN A 26 -2.29 9.81 20.11
CA ASN A 26 -1.98 10.92 21.01
C ASN A 26 -3.16 11.34 21.91
N ASP A 27 -4.38 11.33 21.40
CA ASP A 27 -5.55 11.68 22.21
C ASP A 27 -6.08 10.46 22.99
N LEU A 28 -6.22 9.29 22.35
CA LEU A 28 -6.76 8.11 23.01
C LEU A 28 -5.69 7.20 23.66
N GLN A 29 -4.40 7.47 23.41
CA GLN A 29 -3.26 6.75 24.01
C GLN A 29 -3.17 5.26 23.65
N TYR A 30 -3.68 4.86 22.49
CA TYR A 30 -3.47 3.51 21.97
C TYR A 30 -2.08 3.36 21.34
N PRO A 31 -1.42 2.20 21.45
CA PRO A 31 -0.16 1.93 20.75
C PRO A 31 -0.35 2.02 19.23
N LEU A 32 0.61 2.61 18.53
CA LEU A 32 0.56 2.81 17.07
C LEU A 32 0.31 1.50 16.30
N GLU A 33 1.03 0.44 16.69
CA GLU A 33 0.91 -0.88 16.05
C GLU A 33 -0.49 -1.49 16.23
N THR A 34 -1.10 -1.27 17.39
CA THR A 34 -2.47 -1.73 17.67
C THR A 34 -3.48 -0.99 16.79
N VAL A 35 -3.37 0.34 16.74
CA VAL A 35 -4.21 1.20 15.90
C VAL A 35 -4.10 0.81 14.43
N TRP A 36 -2.86 0.62 13.98
CA TRP A 36 -2.60 0.26 12.61
C TRP A 36 -3.18 -1.12 12.25
N ASN A 37 -3.03 -2.10 13.12
CA ASN A 37 -3.63 -3.42 12.95
C ASN A 37 -5.16 -3.37 12.87
N TRP A 38 -5.83 -2.59 13.74
CA TRP A 38 -7.27 -2.39 13.67
C TRP A 38 -7.69 -1.77 12.33
N PHE A 39 -6.95 -0.76 11.86
CA PHE A 39 -7.21 -0.17 10.56
C PHE A 39 -7.06 -1.20 9.43
N LEU A 40 -5.98 -1.97 9.40
CA LEU A 40 -5.73 -3.00 8.38
C LEU A 40 -6.81 -4.09 8.36
N MET A 41 -7.33 -4.47 9.52
CA MET A 41 -8.38 -5.49 9.64
C MET A 41 -9.77 -4.95 9.33
N SER A 42 -9.94 -3.64 9.29
CA SER A 42 -11.24 -3.00 9.03
C SER A 42 -11.59 -3.02 7.54
N GLU A 43 -12.90 -3.05 7.23
CA GLU A 43 -13.40 -2.83 5.87
C GLU A 43 -13.00 -1.44 5.33
N ILE A 44 -12.78 -0.50 6.24
CA ILE A 44 -12.43 0.90 5.92
C ILE A 44 -11.11 0.98 5.16
N SER A 45 -10.09 0.19 5.55
CA SER A 45 -8.80 0.19 4.86
C SER A 45 -8.94 -0.21 3.40
N HIS A 46 -9.73 -1.23 3.12
CA HIS A 46 -10.00 -1.68 1.75
C HIS A 46 -10.74 -0.62 0.92
N ARG A 47 -11.78 0.01 1.49
CA ARG A 47 -12.51 1.08 0.84
C ARG A 47 -11.63 2.31 0.59
N PHE A 48 -10.74 2.61 1.52
CA PHE A 48 -9.74 3.68 1.37
C PHE A 48 -8.80 3.41 0.18
N GLU A 49 -8.26 2.19 0.09
CA GLU A 49 -7.38 1.75 -1.00
C GLU A 49 -8.04 1.86 -2.38
N LEU A 50 -9.33 1.55 -2.46
CA LEU A 50 -10.12 1.64 -3.69
C LEU A 50 -10.54 3.07 -4.06
N GLY A 51 -10.21 4.05 -3.23
CA GLY A 51 -10.52 5.44 -3.54
C GLY A 51 -11.98 5.83 -3.28
N ASP A 52 -12.66 5.17 -2.35
CA ASP A 52 -14.04 5.51 -2.00
C ASP A 52 -14.12 6.95 -1.49
N SER A 53 -14.79 7.81 -2.26
CA SER A 53 -14.90 9.24 -1.98
C SER A 53 -15.57 9.57 -0.65
N THR A 54 -16.47 8.69 -0.16
CA THR A 54 -17.13 8.87 1.13
C THR A 54 -16.15 8.69 2.30
N ILE A 55 -15.13 7.85 2.12
CA ILE A 55 -14.04 7.66 3.09
C ILE A 55 -12.98 8.74 2.93
N LEU A 56 -12.50 8.98 1.69
CA LEU A 56 -11.38 9.86 1.43
C LEU A 56 -11.69 11.34 1.69
N ALA A 57 -12.87 11.81 1.32
CA ALA A 57 -13.26 13.22 1.38
C ALA A 57 -14.52 13.48 2.20
N GLY A 58 -15.38 12.48 2.38
CA GLY A 58 -16.64 12.59 3.11
C GLY A 58 -16.52 12.32 4.62
N THR A 59 -15.37 11.83 5.09
CA THR A 59 -15.16 11.43 6.49
C THR A 59 -13.97 12.20 7.08
N SER A 60 -14.12 12.75 8.28
CA SER A 60 -13.00 13.34 9.01
C SER A 60 -12.11 12.24 9.61
N GLY A 61 -10.82 12.54 9.89
CA GLY A 61 -9.93 11.55 10.50
C GLY A 61 -10.40 11.07 11.88
N VAL A 62 -11.05 11.91 12.67
CA VAL A 62 -11.66 11.53 13.96
C VAL A 62 -12.85 10.60 13.75
N GLU A 63 -13.67 10.86 12.77
CA GLU A 63 -14.79 10.00 12.42
C GLU A 63 -14.30 8.65 11.86
N LEU A 64 -13.23 8.68 11.06
CA LEU A 64 -12.58 7.46 10.58
C LEU A 64 -12.09 6.60 11.76
N ALA A 65 -11.45 7.24 12.76
CA ALA A 65 -10.99 6.56 13.98
C ALA A 65 -12.15 5.89 14.74
N ARG A 66 -13.27 6.58 14.91
CA ARG A 66 -14.46 6.00 15.57
C ARG A 66 -14.98 4.76 14.85
N ARG A 67 -15.09 4.81 13.54
CA ARG A 67 -15.53 3.67 12.73
C ARG A 67 -14.55 2.49 12.80
N VAL A 68 -13.24 2.78 12.85
CA VAL A 68 -12.22 1.72 13.04
C VAL A 68 -12.35 1.09 14.41
N LEU A 69 -12.54 1.88 15.47
CA LEU A 69 -12.75 1.38 16.83
C LEU A 69 -14.03 0.56 16.95
N GLU A 70 -15.12 1.02 16.35
CA GLU A 70 -16.39 0.27 16.30
C GLU A 70 -16.21 -1.11 15.66
N GLN A 71 -15.50 -1.19 14.52
CA GLN A 71 -15.21 -2.48 13.86
C GLN A 71 -14.23 -3.36 14.66
N ALA A 72 -13.36 -2.76 15.47
CA ALA A 72 -12.48 -3.47 16.39
C ALA A 72 -13.19 -3.97 17.64
N GLY A 73 -14.45 -3.58 17.87
CA GLY A 73 -15.20 -3.91 19.08
C GLY A 73 -14.83 -3.10 20.31
N GLU A 74 -14.10 -1.97 20.10
CA GLU A 74 -13.70 -1.07 21.17
C GLU A 74 -14.85 -0.10 21.52
N PRO A 75 -14.95 0.35 22.79
CA PRO A 75 -15.99 1.29 23.20
C PRO A 75 -15.83 2.65 22.50
N GLU A 76 -16.96 3.34 22.31
CA GLU A 76 -16.94 4.68 21.74
C GLU A 76 -16.09 5.63 22.61
N PRO A 77 -15.10 6.33 22.01
CA PRO A 77 -14.21 7.17 22.78
C PRO A 77 -14.94 8.41 23.33
N VAL A 78 -14.87 8.57 24.64
CA VAL A 78 -15.44 9.75 25.34
C VAL A 78 -14.54 10.98 25.18
N ARG A 79 -13.26 10.77 24.91
CA ARG A 79 -12.26 11.84 24.83
C ARG A 79 -12.43 12.63 23.54
N LYS A 80 -12.59 13.94 23.68
CA LYS A 80 -12.65 14.86 22.54
C LYS A 80 -11.29 14.98 21.87
N ALA A 81 -11.30 15.10 20.56
CA ALA A 81 -10.10 15.35 19.79
C ALA A 81 -9.48 16.70 20.17
N SER A 82 -8.20 16.72 20.51
CA SER A 82 -7.43 17.95 20.71
C SER A 82 -6.94 18.48 19.37
N TYR A 83 -6.91 19.81 19.26
CA TYR A 83 -6.26 20.46 18.11
C TYR A 83 -4.83 20.81 18.52
N ALA A 84 -3.88 19.95 18.13
CA ALA A 84 -2.47 20.29 18.23
C ALA A 84 -2.09 21.27 17.10
N TYR A 85 -1.40 22.36 17.46
CA TYR A 85 -0.87 23.32 16.48
C TYR A 85 0.27 22.69 15.67
N ASP A 86 1.08 21.87 16.34
CA ASP A 86 2.18 21.13 15.74
C ASP A 86 1.70 19.74 15.32
N ARG A 87 2.06 19.36 14.10
CA ARG A 87 1.75 18.05 13.57
C ARG A 87 2.63 17.01 14.25
N SER A 88 2.00 16.04 14.92
CA SER A 88 2.70 14.96 15.58
C SER A 88 3.45 14.06 14.58
N LEU A 89 4.33 13.26 15.12
CA LEU A 89 5.04 12.22 14.39
C LEU A 89 4.05 11.19 13.80
N GLU A 90 3.00 10.86 14.54
CA GLU A 90 1.93 9.96 14.09
C GLU A 90 1.09 10.58 12.98
N TYR A 91 0.82 11.89 13.08
CA TYR A 91 0.17 12.62 11.99
C TYR A 91 0.97 12.52 10.69
N TRP A 92 2.29 12.80 10.77
CA TRP A 92 3.16 12.69 9.61
C TRP A 92 3.20 11.26 9.06
N THR A 93 3.29 10.27 9.94
CA THR A 93 3.32 8.86 9.55
C THR A 93 2.09 8.48 8.73
N GLY A 94 0.90 8.84 9.20
CA GLY A 94 -0.35 8.61 8.47
C GLY A 94 -0.42 9.37 7.14
N TRP A 95 0.07 10.61 7.14
CA TRP A 95 0.12 11.45 5.95
C TRP A 95 1.05 10.88 4.87
N ALA A 96 2.23 10.43 5.27
CA ALA A 96 3.24 9.90 4.38
C ALA A 96 2.86 8.52 3.81
N ILE A 97 2.31 7.62 4.64
CA ILE A 97 1.89 6.30 4.19
C ILE A 97 0.67 6.36 3.25
N ALA A 98 -0.24 7.32 3.46
CA ALA A 98 -1.35 7.56 2.54
C ALA A 98 -0.86 8.03 1.17
N TYR A 99 0.17 8.89 1.13
CA TYR A 99 0.82 9.27 -0.11
C TYR A 99 1.44 8.06 -0.82
N TYR A 100 2.19 7.25 -0.08
CA TYR A 100 2.87 6.09 -0.65
C TYR A 100 1.88 5.06 -1.21
N GLN A 101 0.79 4.81 -0.51
CA GLN A 101 -0.29 3.94 -0.98
C GLN A 101 -0.89 4.48 -2.28
N TRP A 102 -1.21 5.78 -2.34
CA TRP A 102 -1.74 6.42 -3.54
C TRP A 102 -0.78 6.35 -4.72
N ASP A 103 0.52 6.62 -4.49
CA ASP A 103 1.56 6.65 -5.53
C ASP A 103 1.81 5.27 -6.14
N THR A 104 1.77 4.23 -5.32
CA THR A 104 2.12 2.87 -5.74
C THR A 104 0.92 2.00 -6.10
N GLY A 105 -0.26 2.30 -5.56
CA GLY A 105 -1.45 1.46 -5.67
C GLY A 105 -1.35 0.14 -4.89
N LEU A 106 -0.34 -0.01 -4.01
CA LEU A 106 -0.21 -1.17 -3.14
C LEU A 106 -1.28 -1.17 -2.05
N ARG A 107 -1.65 -2.35 -1.57
CA ARG A 107 -2.50 -2.48 -0.39
C ARG A 107 -1.72 -2.12 0.87
N PHE A 108 -2.38 -1.54 1.86
CA PHE A 108 -1.74 -1.25 3.14
C PHE A 108 -1.18 -2.50 3.83
N SER A 109 -1.85 -3.64 3.67
CA SER A 109 -1.36 -4.93 4.19
C SER A 109 -0.08 -5.39 3.50
N GLU A 110 0.10 -5.14 2.20
CA GLU A 110 1.33 -5.46 1.46
C GLU A 110 2.48 -4.53 1.88
N ILE A 111 2.15 -3.26 2.14
CA ILE A 111 3.11 -2.28 2.64
C ILE A 111 3.58 -2.69 4.04
N GLU A 112 2.65 -3.04 4.95
CA GLU A 112 2.96 -3.45 6.32
C GLU A 112 3.82 -4.71 6.37
N GLN A 113 3.55 -5.70 5.52
CA GLN A 113 4.37 -6.93 5.44
C GLN A 113 5.82 -6.65 5.05
N ALA A 114 6.05 -5.68 4.18
CA ALA A 114 7.38 -5.32 3.70
C ALA A 114 8.07 -4.30 4.63
N VAL A 115 7.33 -3.29 5.06
CA VAL A 115 7.83 -2.17 5.86
C VAL A 115 6.82 -1.88 6.98
N PRO A 116 7.01 -2.48 8.18
CA PRO A 116 6.13 -2.26 9.32
C PRO A 116 5.94 -0.79 9.67
N ILE A 117 4.76 -0.42 10.18
CA ILE A 117 4.40 0.98 10.51
C ILE A 117 5.38 1.62 11.48
N SER A 118 5.93 0.85 12.42
CA SER A 118 6.99 1.32 13.33
C SER A 118 8.23 1.78 12.57
N LYS A 119 8.60 1.09 11.49
CA LYS A 119 9.73 1.48 10.64
C LYS A 119 9.41 2.72 9.80
N VAL A 120 8.18 2.84 9.30
CA VAL A 120 7.70 4.06 8.64
C VAL A 120 7.80 5.25 9.59
N ARG A 121 7.36 5.09 10.85
CA ARG A 121 7.47 6.10 11.90
C ARG A 121 8.91 6.57 12.14
N MET A 122 9.89 5.67 12.10
CA MET A 122 11.31 6.01 12.27
C MET A 122 11.87 6.85 11.11
N LEU A 123 11.24 6.82 9.95
CA LEU A 123 11.63 7.66 8.81
C LEU A 123 11.23 9.14 8.97
N TYR A 124 10.49 9.48 10.02
CA TYR A 124 10.12 10.88 10.30
C TYR A 124 11.33 11.80 10.32
N THR A 125 12.30 11.51 11.16
CA THR A 125 13.45 12.40 11.40
C THR A 125 14.17 12.83 10.12
N PRO A 126 14.53 11.93 9.16
CA PRO A 126 15.19 12.37 7.95
C PRO A 126 14.23 12.93 6.88
N TYR A 127 12.93 12.59 6.89
CA TYR A 127 12.05 12.88 5.74
C TYR A 127 10.93 13.90 6.00
N HIS A 128 10.70 14.34 7.24
CA HIS A 128 9.58 15.25 7.55
C HIS A 128 9.76 16.66 6.95
N GLU A 129 11.00 17.07 6.70
CA GLU A 129 11.34 18.36 6.08
C GLU A 129 11.60 18.25 4.56
N MET A 130 11.61 17.04 4.03
CA MET A 130 11.92 16.77 2.63
C MET A 130 10.65 16.67 1.78
N ASP A 131 10.81 16.72 0.45
CA ASP A 131 9.73 16.40 -0.48
C ASP A 131 9.27 14.95 -0.24
N VAL A 132 7.97 14.74 -0.15
CA VAL A 132 7.37 13.42 0.11
C VAL A 132 7.79 12.35 -0.91
N ARG A 133 8.21 12.75 -2.10
CA ARG A 133 8.75 11.83 -3.11
C ARG A 133 10.03 11.15 -2.66
N GLN A 134 10.88 11.83 -1.90
CA GLN A 134 12.10 11.23 -1.34
C GLN A 134 11.76 10.15 -0.31
N PHE A 135 10.72 10.38 0.50
CA PHE A 135 10.17 9.34 1.37
C PHE A 135 9.64 8.16 0.55
N ALA A 136 8.88 8.41 -0.53
CA ALA A 136 8.35 7.34 -1.37
C ALA A 136 9.48 6.54 -2.07
N ASP A 137 10.55 7.20 -2.51
CA ASP A 137 11.72 6.52 -3.08
C ASP A 137 12.39 5.60 -2.04
N LYS A 138 12.54 6.09 -0.79
CA LYS A 138 13.07 5.26 0.31
C LYS A 138 12.16 4.09 0.65
N MET A 139 10.86 4.30 0.68
CA MET A 139 9.88 3.23 0.86
C MET A 139 9.97 2.18 -0.26
N ASN A 140 10.14 2.61 -1.50
CA ASN A 140 10.33 1.70 -2.64
C ASN A 140 11.61 0.86 -2.51
N GLU A 141 12.70 1.46 -2.02
CA GLU A 141 13.95 0.73 -1.73
C GLU A 141 13.72 -0.34 -0.66
N LEU A 142 13.09 0.04 0.47
CA LEU A 142 12.79 -0.87 1.57
C LEU A 142 11.82 -1.99 1.15
N TYR A 143 10.79 -1.65 0.39
CA TYR A 143 9.81 -2.61 -0.13
C TYR A 143 10.48 -3.65 -1.05
N ARG A 144 11.35 -3.22 -1.95
CA ARG A 144 12.10 -4.13 -2.84
C ARG A 144 13.06 -5.03 -2.05
N ALA A 145 13.71 -4.48 -1.03
CA ALA A 145 14.64 -5.24 -0.18
C ALA A 145 13.91 -6.30 0.67
N ALA A 146 12.69 -5.99 1.11
CA ALA A 146 11.87 -6.90 1.92
C ALA A 146 11.03 -7.87 1.09
N LYS A 147 10.89 -7.64 -0.23
CA LYS A 147 10.05 -8.48 -1.09
C LYS A 147 10.57 -9.92 -1.04
N PRO A 148 9.78 -10.88 -0.51
CA PRO A 148 10.21 -12.26 -0.49
C PRO A 148 10.46 -12.73 -1.93
N GLU A 149 11.44 -13.60 -2.08
CA GLU A 149 11.63 -14.29 -3.37
C GLU A 149 10.29 -14.91 -3.77
N THR A 150 9.89 -14.71 -5.01
CA THR A 150 8.64 -15.29 -5.50
C THR A 150 8.69 -16.81 -5.25
N ASN A 151 7.59 -17.41 -4.79
CA ASN A 151 7.52 -18.87 -4.57
C ASN A 151 8.07 -19.64 -5.77
N LEU A 152 7.82 -19.13 -6.98
CA LEU A 152 8.35 -19.68 -8.22
C LEU A 152 9.88 -19.65 -8.28
N LYS A 153 10.51 -18.56 -7.82
CA LYS A 153 11.97 -18.44 -7.74
C LYS A 153 12.54 -19.40 -6.73
N SER A 154 11.95 -19.48 -5.54
CA SER A 154 12.36 -20.40 -4.48
C SER A 154 12.22 -21.86 -4.89
N LEU A 155 11.08 -22.23 -5.46
CA LEU A 155 10.84 -23.58 -5.97
C LEU A 155 11.78 -23.95 -7.12
N ARG A 156 12.02 -23.03 -8.04
CA ARG A 156 12.97 -23.22 -9.13
C ARG A 156 14.39 -23.43 -8.61
N THR A 157 14.82 -22.61 -7.62
CA THR A 157 16.15 -22.75 -7.03
C THR A 157 16.28 -24.07 -6.26
N LEU A 158 15.24 -24.47 -5.52
CA LEU A 158 15.21 -25.76 -4.82
C LEU A 158 15.28 -26.95 -5.81
N ALA A 159 14.66 -26.81 -6.99
CA ALA A 159 14.70 -27.80 -8.06
C ALA A 159 15.98 -27.70 -8.94
N GLU A 160 16.94 -26.83 -8.57
CA GLU A 160 18.18 -26.56 -9.30
C GLU A 160 17.97 -26.22 -10.80
N MET A 161 16.80 -25.65 -11.13
CA MET A 161 16.42 -25.33 -12.51
C MET A 161 16.76 -23.90 -12.88
N SER A 162 17.25 -23.67 -14.10
CA SER A 162 17.36 -22.33 -14.68
C SER A 162 15.99 -21.79 -15.11
N GLN A 163 15.87 -20.48 -15.31
CA GLN A 163 14.63 -19.88 -15.83
C GLN A 163 14.24 -20.42 -17.21
N SER A 164 15.23 -20.62 -18.07
CA SER A 164 15.05 -21.19 -19.40
C SER A 164 14.60 -22.65 -19.34
N GLU A 165 15.11 -23.41 -18.40
CA GLU A 165 14.73 -24.82 -18.21
C GLU A 165 13.28 -24.93 -17.74
N LEU A 166 12.90 -24.10 -16.74
CA LEU A 166 11.51 -24.04 -16.25
C LEU A 166 10.54 -23.62 -17.37
N ALA A 167 10.90 -22.59 -18.17
CA ALA A 167 10.07 -22.14 -19.26
C ALA A 167 9.91 -23.22 -20.36
N ARG A 168 10.96 -23.97 -20.62
CA ARG A 168 10.92 -25.10 -21.55
C ARG A 168 10.00 -26.22 -21.08
N GLN A 169 10.06 -26.56 -19.79
CA GLN A 169 9.18 -27.58 -19.21
C GLN A 169 7.72 -27.14 -19.13
N ALA A 170 7.49 -25.85 -18.90
CA ALA A 170 6.16 -25.26 -18.85
C ALA A 170 5.59 -24.93 -20.25
N GLU A 171 6.32 -25.24 -21.32
CA GLU A 171 5.95 -24.90 -22.71
C GLU A 171 5.67 -23.42 -22.94
N ILE A 172 6.25 -22.54 -22.09
CA ILE A 172 6.10 -21.09 -22.18
C ILE A 172 7.18 -20.55 -23.12
N PRO A 173 6.84 -19.79 -24.18
CA PRO A 173 7.83 -19.18 -25.03
C PRO A 173 8.77 -18.28 -24.22
N CYS A 174 10.05 -18.64 -24.12
CA CYS A 174 11.06 -17.75 -23.55
C CYS A 174 11.27 -16.58 -24.50
N ALA A 175 10.94 -15.38 -24.08
CA ALA A 175 11.45 -14.19 -24.74
C ALA A 175 12.99 -14.20 -24.61
N PRO A 176 13.74 -14.01 -25.69
CA PRO A 176 15.20 -13.96 -25.61
C PRO A 176 15.59 -12.81 -24.65
N SER A 177 16.42 -13.11 -23.67
CA SER A 177 16.86 -12.20 -22.59
C SER A 177 17.84 -11.12 -23.04
N SER A 178 17.70 -10.63 -24.26
CA SER A 178 18.47 -9.50 -24.79
C SER A 178 17.57 -8.28 -24.94
N ASN A 179 17.77 -7.29 -24.09
CA ASN A 179 17.26 -5.92 -24.19
C ASN A 179 15.84 -5.62 -23.72
N MET A 180 15.57 -5.77 -22.44
CA MET A 180 14.44 -5.08 -21.81
C MET A 180 14.64 -3.55 -21.69
N SER A 181 15.76 -2.99 -22.15
CA SER A 181 15.98 -1.54 -22.15
C SER A 181 15.41 -0.81 -23.39
N ASN A 182 14.99 -1.50 -24.44
CA ASN A 182 14.52 -0.86 -25.68
C ASN A 182 13.08 -1.19 -26.12
N ALA A 183 12.28 -1.90 -25.34
CA ALA A 183 10.91 -2.24 -25.70
C ALA A 183 9.87 -1.12 -25.49
N ARG A 184 10.30 0.11 -25.20
CA ARG A 184 9.38 1.27 -25.02
C ARG A 184 9.09 2.06 -26.28
N LYS A 185 9.55 1.66 -27.47
CA LYS A 185 9.42 2.50 -28.67
C LYS A 185 8.73 1.93 -29.88
N THR A 186 8.01 0.82 -29.84
CA THR A 186 7.21 0.38 -31.00
C THR A 186 5.96 -0.39 -30.60
N LEU A 187 4.96 0.31 -30.10
CA LEU A 187 3.56 -0.14 -30.08
C LEU A 187 2.70 0.92 -30.76
N THR A 188 2.95 1.13 -32.06
CA THR A 188 2.00 1.76 -32.97
C THR A 188 1.26 0.68 -33.74
N ARG A 189 -0.01 0.51 -33.37
CA ARG A 189 -1.15 0.18 -34.22
C ARG A 189 -1.06 -1.08 -35.09
N ARG A 190 -1.52 -2.21 -34.57
CA ARG A 190 -2.25 -3.18 -35.40
C ARG A 190 -3.61 -3.48 -34.76
N LYS A 191 -4.64 -3.08 -35.49
CA LYS A 191 -6.04 -3.49 -35.28
C LYS A 191 -6.17 -4.98 -35.60
N GLY A 192 -6.87 -5.74 -34.76
CA GLY A 192 -7.43 -7.01 -35.20
C GLY A 192 -7.37 -8.15 -34.17
N LYS A 193 -8.54 -8.40 -33.61
CA LYS A 193 -9.09 -9.61 -33.00
C LYS A 193 -8.85 -9.86 -31.52
N PRO A 194 -9.92 -10.09 -30.75
CA PRO A 194 -9.87 -10.48 -29.35
C PRO A 194 -9.54 -11.97 -29.25
N CYS A 195 -8.53 -12.31 -28.47
CA CYS A 195 -8.23 -13.69 -28.12
C CYS A 195 -8.62 -13.96 -26.68
N CYS A 196 -9.68 -14.69 -26.57
CA CYS A 196 -10.08 -15.67 -25.58
C CYS A 196 -9.67 -15.51 -24.10
N ALA A 197 -10.75 -15.47 -23.33
CA ALA A 197 -10.84 -15.71 -21.90
C ALA A 197 -9.99 -16.90 -21.40
N TRP A 198 -9.20 -16.66 -20.37
CA TRP A 198 -8.65 -17.71 -19.53
C TRP A 198 -9.58 -17.95 -18.35
N HIS A 199 -10.35 -19.02 -18.45
CA HIS A 199 -10.99 -19.64 -17.29
C HIS A 199 -9.91 -20.41 -16.51
N VAL A 200 -9.59 -19.94 -15.32
CA VAL A 200 -8.86 -20.76 -14.35
C VAL A 200 -9.91 -21.52 -13.53
N SER A 201 -10.08 -22.79 -13.87
CA SER A 201 -10.82 -23.75 -13.02
C SER A 201 -9.92 -24.11 -11.84
N CYS A 202 -10.30 -23.71 -10.63
CA CYS A 202 -9.83 -24.32 -9.41
C CYS A 202 -10.32 -25.78 -9.37
N ILE A 203 -9.40 -26.72 -9.31
CA ILE A 203 -9.69 -28.07 -8.81
C ILE A 203 -9.00 -28.19 -7.46
N ALA A 204 -9.84 -28.36 -6.43
CA ALA A 204 -9.46 -28.78 -5.10
C ALA A 204 -9.13 -30.27 -5.11
N VAL A 205 -8.06 -30.67 -4.46
CA VAL A 205 -7.91 -31.86 -3.61
C VAL A 205 -6.91 -31.50 -2.51
#